data_f9feeb5b37b595af78dd07dc0a29b74f
#
_entry.id   f9feeb5b37b595af78dd07dc0a29b74f
#
_cell.length_a   1.000
_cell.length_b   1.000
_cell.length_c   1.000
_cell.angle_alpha   90.00
_cell.angle_beta   90.00
_cell.angle_gamma   90.00
#
_symmetry.space_group_name_H-M   'P 1'
#
loop_
_entity.id
_entity.type
_entity.pdbx_description
1 polymer ?
#
loop_
_entity_poly.entity_id
_entity_poly.type
_entity_poly.pdbx_seq_one_letter_code
_entity_poly.pdbx_strand_id
1 'polypeptide(L)'
;GQEGVPIPSPAKAYKGEKCVEPADVMRREHMVFLKHQRDETMRQGIRGNKYSFNACVDCHATADPKIAEGKIRTLQPFCSGCHEYAAVNPDCFACHNPTAPLDKSSAATNIPLQKMIAAHLKDAGGDQ
;
A
#
# COMPACT_ATOMS: atom_id res chain seq x y z
N GLY A 1 -34.71 -11.28 3.65
CA GLY A 1 -33.34 -11.39 3.31
C GLY A 1 -32.94 -10.44 2.20
N GLN A 2 -32.12 -9.48 2.50
CA GLN A 2 -31.52 -8.65 1.47
C GLN A 2 -30.24 -9.32 1.00
N GLU A 3 -30.37 -10.30 0.16
CA GLU A 3 -29.24 -10.83 -0.58
C GLU A 3 -28.95 -9.90 -1.75
N GLY A 4 -28.36 -8.73 -1.42
CA GLY A 4 -27.82 -7.83 -2.42
C GLY A 4 -26.44 -8.29 -2.89
N VAL A 5 -26.00 -7.77 -4.02
CA VAL A 5 -24.62 -7.93 -4.49
C VAL A 5 -23.67 -7.46 -3.39
N PRO A 6 -22.64 -8.25 -3.02
CA PRO A 6 -21.69 -7.82 -1.99
C PRO A 6 -21.04 -6.48 -2.35
N ILE A 7 -21.00 -5.55 -1.39
CA ILE A 7 -20.36 -4.26 -1.58
C ILE A 7 -18.87 -4.41 -1.21
N PRO A 8 -17.94 -3.99 -2.08
CA PRO A 8 -16.53 -4.03 -1.75
C PRO A 8 -16.21 -3.23 -0.50
N SER A 9 -15.37 -3.79 0.37
CA SER A 9 -14.91 -3.15 1.59
C SER A 9 -13.38 -3.10 1.57
N PRO A 10 -12.77 -2.12 0.92
CA PRO A 10 -11.32 -2.00 0.86
C PRO A 10 -10.73 -1.73 2.24
N ALA A 11 -9.49 -2.13 2.43
CA ALA A 11 -8.77 -1.87 3.68
C ALA A 11 -8.71 -0.37 3.98
N LYS A 12 -8.85 -0.01 5.26
CA LYS A 12 -8.69 1.38 5.71
C LYS A 12 -7.24 1.83 5.53
N ALA A 13 -7.04 3.13 5.30
CA ALA A 13 -5.72 3.71 5.22
C ALA A 13 -4.91 3.43 6.51
N TYR A 14 -3.65 3.12 6.34
CA TYR A 14 -2.72 2.85 7.44
C TYR A 14 -2.43 4.12 8.24
N LYS A 15 -2.36 5.25 7.56
CA LYS A 15 -2.13 6.56 8.18
C LYS A 15 -2.89 7.68 7.47
N GLY A 16 -2.95 8.85 8.10
CA GLY A 16 -3.70 10.00 7.62
C GLY A 16 -5.17 9.94 8.02
N GLU A 17 -5.76 11.11 8.20
CA GLU A 17 -7.17 11.27 8.56
C GLU A 17 -8.07 11.51 7.36
N LYS A 18 -7.51 12.09 6.30
CA LYS A 18 -8.23 12.44 5.07
C LYS A 18 -7.44 12.05 3.84
N CYS A 19 -8.14 11.51 2.85
CA CYS A 19 -7.56 11.32 1.53
C CYS A 19 -7.32 12.67 0.84
N VAL A 20 -6.52 12.66 -0.22
CA VAL A 20 -6.21 13.86 -1.04
C VAL A 20 -7.44 14.49 -1.68
N GLU A 21 -8.47 13.68 -1.95
CA GLU A 21 -9.79 14.08 -2.41
C GLU A 21 -10.86 13.31 -1.63
N PRO A 22 -12.13 13.75 -1.64
CA PRO A 22 -13.21 12.99 -1.04
C PRO A 22 -13.28 11.56 -1.58
N ALA A 23 -13.66 10.61 -0.74
CA ALA A 23 -13.63 9.19 -1.09
C ALA A 23 -14.49 8.83 -2.31
N ASP A 24 -15.62 9.50 -2.49
CA ASP A 24 -16.49 9.29 -3.65
C ASP A 24 -15.84 9.78 -4.95
N VAL A 25 -15.11 10.89 -4.90
CA VAL A 25 -14.32 11.40 -6.03
C VAL A 25 -13.20 10.42 -6.35
N MET A 26 -12.47 9.96 -5.35
CA MET A 26 -11.37 9.00 -5.55
C MET A 26 -11.85 7.68 -6.16
N ARG A 27 -13.01 7.19 -5.77
CA ARG A 27 -13.57 5.97 -6.36
C ARG A 27 -13.84 6.08 -7.85
N ARG A 28 -14.28 7.25 -8.30
CA ARG A 28 -14.60 7.49 -9.71
C ARG A 28 -13.39 7.93 -10.53
N GLU A 29 -12.54 8.75 -9.96
CA GLU A 29 -11.55 9.53 -10.71
C GLU A 29 -10.09 9.16 -10.45
N HIS A 30 -9.79 8.24 -9.51
CA HIS A 30 -8.40 7.94 -9.15
C HIS A 30 -7.56 7.51 -10.36
N MET A 31 -8.14 6.81 -11.33
CA MET A 31 -7.41 6.40 -12.52
C MET A 31 -7.00 7.60 -13.38
N VAL A 32 -7.85 8.62 -13.48
CA VAL A 32 -7.53 9.87 -14.20
C VAL A 32 -6.36 10.58 -13.52
N PHE A 33 -6.39 10.71 -12.20
CA PHE A 33 -5.32 11.32 -11.42
C PHE A 33 -4.00 10.56 -11.55
N LEU A 34 -4.05 9.23 -11.46
CA LEU A 34 -2.87 8.38 -11.61
C LEU A 34 -2.27 8.44 -13.01
N LYS A 35 -3.08 8.44 -14.06
CA LYS A 35 -2.61 8.60 -15.44
C LYS A 35 -1.93 9.95 -15.65
N HIS A 36 -2.54 11.02 -15.15
CA HIS A 36 -1.98 12.36 -15.26
C HIS A 36 -0.63 12.44 -14.54
N GLN A 37 -0.55 11.95 -13.31
CA GLN A 37 0.70 11.90 -12.54
C GLN A 37 1.78 11.05 -13.24
N ARG A 38 1.39 9.93 -13.81
CA ARG A 38 2.30 9.09 -14.59
C ARG A 38 2.89 9.85 -15.77
N ASP A 39 2.07 10.53 -16.53
CA ASP A 39 2.51 11.30 -17.70
C ASP A 39 3.44 12.45 -17.31
N GLU A 40 3.14 13.17 -16.24
CA GLU A 40 4.03 14.20 -15.70
C GLU A 40 5.38 13.63 -15.25
N THR A 41 5.37 12.51 -14.55
CA THR A 41 6.59 11.88 -14.06
C THR A 41 7.45 11.34 -15.21
N MET A 42 6.85 10.63 -16.14
CA MET A 42 7.59 9.99 -17.23
C MET A 42 8.09 10.98 -18.28
N ARG A 43 7.32 12.01 -18.59
CA ARG A 43 7.66 12.99 -19.65
C ARG A 43 8.40 14.21 -19.15
N GLN A 44 8.17 14.63 -17.91
CA GLN A 44 8.71 15.87 -17.35
C GLN A 44 9.56 15.63 -16.10
N GLY A 45 9.62 14.41 -15.59
CA GLY A 45 10.38 14.08 -14.39
C GLY A 45 9.80 14.66 -13.09
N ILE A 46 8.54 15.11 -13.11
CA ILE A 46 7.89 15.71 -11.94
C ILE A 46 7.50 14.61 -10.96
N ARG A 47 7.95 14.72 -9.72
CA ARG A 47 7.70 13.76 -8.64
C ARG A 47 7.22 14.48 -7.39
N GLY A 48 6.53 13.73 -6.51
CA GLY A 48 6.10 14.27 -5.22
C GLY A 48 4.89 15.21 -5.28
N ASN A 49 4.12 15.18 -6.35
CA ASN A 49 2.89 15.94 -6.47
C ASN A 49 1.78 15.40 -5.59
N LYS A 50 0.66 16.12 -5.51
CA LYS A 50 -0.54 15.77 -4.74
C LYS A 50 -1.01 14.32 -4.96
N TYR A 51 -0.91 13.81 -6.18
CA TYR A 51 -1.33 12.46 -6.55
C TYR A 51 -0.15 11.49 -6.73
N SER A 52 0.94 11.71 -6.00
CA SER A 52 2.10 10.84 -6.04
C SER A 52 1.75 9.40 -5.66
N PHE A 53 2.12 8.45 -6.50
CA PHE A 53 1.87 7.02 -6.23
C PHE A 53 2.59 6.55 -4.96
N ASN A 54 3.78 7.05 -4.70
CA ASN A 54 4.51 6.75 -3.46
C ASN A 54 3.73 7.19 -2.21
N ALA A 55 3.09 8.36 -2.27
CA ALA A 55 2.25 8.83 -1.17
C ALA A 55 0.99 7.96 -1.00
N CYS A 56 0.40 7.50 -2.10
CA CYS A 56 -0.72 6.56 -2.05
C CYS A 56 -0.32 5.23 -1.38
N VAL A 57 0.82 4.67 -1.76
CA VAL A 57 1.36 3.45 -1.14
C VAL A 57 1.65 3.67 0.34
N ASP A 58 2.25 4.79 0.68
CA ASP A 58 2.62 5.11 2.06
C ASP A 58 1.42 5.18 3.00
N CYS A 59 0.29 5.73 2.52
CA CYS A 59 -0.93 5.83 3.31
C CYS A 59 -1.81 4.57 3.25
N HIS A 60 -1.92 3.90 2.11
CA HIS A 60 -2.89 2.83 1.87
C HIS A 60 -2.32 1.42 1.95
N ALA A 61 -0.99 1.24 1.94
CA ALA A 61 -0.40 -0.06 2.20
C ALA A 61 -0.60 -0.45 3.67
N THR A 62 -1.15 -1.63 3.90
CA THR A 62 -1.47 -2.15 5.23
C THR A 62 -0.75 -3.47 5.49
N ALA A 63 -0.46 -3.76 6.75
CA ALA A 63 0.09 -5.05 7.16
C ALA A 63 -1.03 -6.10 7.20
N ASP A 64 -0.81 -7.22 6.54
CA ASP A 64 -1.71 -8.38 6.60
C ASP A 64 -0.92 -9.57 7.15
N PRO A 65 -1.39 -10.21 8.24
CA PRO A 65 -0.72 -11.39 8.80
C PRO A 65 -0.51 -12.53 7.82
N LYS A 66 -1.33 -12.61 6.77
CA LYS A 66 -1.23 -13.62 5.71
C LYS A 66 -0.14 -13.32 4.69
N ILE A 67 0.38 -12.09 4.69
CA ILE A 67 1.39 -11.62 3.74
C ILE A 67 2.66 -11.30 4.52
N ALA A 68 3.73 -12.06 4.26
CA ALA A 68 5.01 -11.93 4.96
C ALA A 68 4.88 -11.82 6.49
N GLU A 69 3.92 -12.56 7.08
CA GLU A 69 3.66 -12.58 8.52
C GLU A 69 3.38 -11.19 9.13
N GLY A 70 2.88 -10.26 8.33
CA GLY A 70 2.62 -8.89 8.77
C GLY A 70 3.88 -8.02 8.91
N LYS A 71 5.04 -8.49 8.44
CA LYS A 71 6.33 -7.78 8.56
C LYS A 71 6.50 -6.65 7.56
N ILE A 72 5.69 -6.64 6.52
CA ILE A 72 5.65 -5.58 5.51
C ILE A 72 4.21 -5.10 5.32
N ARG A 73 4.07 -3.88 4.84
CA ARG A 73 2.79 -3.36 4.39
C ARG A 73 2.65 -3.60 2.89
N THR A 74 1.44 -3.88 2.43
CA THR A 74 1.15 -4.04 1.00
C THR A 74 -0.10 -3.29 0.61
N LEU A 75 -0.10 -2.75 -0.60
CA LEU A 75 -1.24 -2.05 -1.20
C LEU A 75 -2.31 -3.02 -1.74
N GLN A 76 -1.98 -4.29 -1.86
CA GLN A 76 -2.85 -5.31 -2.45
C GLN A 76 -4.26 -5.36 -1.82
N PRO A 77 -4.42 -5.47 -0.49
CA PRO A 77 -5.75 -5.54 0.11
C PRO A 77 -6.61 -4.30 -0.18
N PHE A 78 -6.00 -3.14 -0.31
CA PHE A 78 -6.72 -1.91 -0.63
C PHE A 78 -7.23 -1.90 -2.07
N CYS A 79 -6.37 -2.19 -3.03
CA CYS A 79 -6.73 -2.19 -4.45
C CYS A 79 -7.61 -3.38 -4.81
N SER A 80 -7.27 -4.58 -4.35
CA SER A 80 -7.99 -5.80 -4.70
C SER A 80 -9.43 -5.81 -4.21
N GLY A 81 -9.71 -5.15 -3.10
CA GLY A 81 -11.06 -5.05 -2.56
C GLY A 81 -12.12 -4.57 -3.57
N CYS A 82 -11.73 -3.67 -4.46
CA CYS A 82 -12.62 -3.18 -5.53
C CYS A 82 -12.29 -3.79 -6.90
N HIS A 83 -11.00 -3.94 -7.22
CA HIS A 83 -10.58 -4.38 -8.56
C HIS A 83 -10.91 -5.85 -8.84
N GLU A 84 -10.79 -6.74 -7.87
CA GLU A 84 -11.24 -8.13 -8.01
C GLU A 84 -12.76 -8.22 -8.19
N TYR A 85 -13.50 -7.44 -7.43
CA TYR A 85 -14.95 -7.36 -7.56
C TYR A 85 -15.39 -6.89 -8.96
N ALA A 86 -14.71 -5.87 -9.49
CA ALA A 86 -15.01 -5.32 -10.82
C ALA A 86 -14.37 -6.10 -11.96
N ALA A 87 -13.62 -7.16 -11.69
CA ALA A 87 -12.82 -7.92 -12.66
C ALA A 87 -11.86 -7.03 -13.47
N VAL A 88 -11.31 -6.01 -12.84
CA VAL A 88 -10.31 -5.10 -13.43
C VAL A 88 -8.94 -5.45 -12.86
N ASN A 89 -8.00 -5.76 -13.74
CA ASN A 89 -6.62 -6.07 -13.33
C ASN A 89 -5.71 -4.88 -13.65
N PRO A 90 -5.32 -4.07 -12.64
CA PRO A 90 -4.39 -2.98 -12.85
C PRO A 90 -2.98 -3.52 -13.11
N ASP A 91 -2.31 -3.01 -14.13
CA ASP A 91 -0.97 -3.41 -14.54
C ASP A 91 0.17 -2.67 -13.80
N CYS A 92 -0.19 -1.80 -12.88
CA CYS A 92 0.76 -0.94 -12.15
C CYS A 92 1.87 -1.76 -11.47
N PHE A 93 1.53 -2.89 -10.89
CA PHE A 93 2.44 -3.74 -10.14
C PHE A 93 3.31 -4.67 -10.99
N ALA A 94 3.18 -4.60 -12.30
CA ALA A 94 4.16 -5.19 -13.22
C ALA A 94 5.51 -4.46 -13.16
N CYS A 95 5.48 -3.17 -12.80
CA CYS A 95 6.67 -2.32 -12.71
C CYS A 95 6.84 -1.69 -11.32
N HIS A 96 5.76 -1.38 -10.62
CA HIS A 96 5.81 -0.75 -9.31
C HIS A 96 5.72 -1.77 -8.17
N ASN A 97 6.54 -1.58 -7.15
CA ASN A 97 6.48 -2.37 -5.93
C ASN A 97 5.27 -1.94 -5.07
N PRO A 98 4.33 -2.84 -4.77
CA PRO A 98 3.15 -2.52 -3.96
C PRO A 98 3.41 -2.50 -2.46
N THR A 99 4.63 -2.71 -2.02
CA THR A 99 4.96 -2.85 -0.61
C THR A 99 5.61 -1.60 -0.03
N ALA A 100 5.45 -1.43 1.26
CA ALA A 100 6.12 -0.40 2.05
C ALA A 100 6.62 -0.99 3.36
N PRO A 101 7.69 -0.46 3.96
CA PRO A 101 8.15 -0.90 5.27
C PRO A 101 7.13 -0.51 6.34
N LEU A 102 7.14 -1.22 7.46
CA LEU A 102 6.45 -0.78 8.65
C LEU A 102 7.06 0.54 9.11
N ASP A 103 6.22 1.49 9.49
CA ASP A 103 6.70 2.74 10.04
C ASP A 103 7.45 2.51 11.36
N LYS A 104 8.58 3.20 11.52
CA LYS A 104 9.36 3.15 12.75
C LYS A 104 8.56 3.64 13.96
N SER A 105 7.52 4.45 13.73
CA SER A 105 6.62 4.95 14.77
C SER A 105 5.56 3.95 15.20
N SER A 106 5.20 3.03 14.32
CA SER A 106 4.24 1.96 14.66
C SER A 106 4.94 0.74 15.27
N ALA A 107 6.23 0.62 15.08
CA ALA A 107 7.06 -0.24 15.90
C ALA A 107 7.29 0.43 17.25
N ALA A 108 6.25 0.50 18.08
CA ALA A 108 6.35 0.96 19.48
C ALA A 108 7.19 -0.01 20.34
N THR A 109 7.99 -0.81 19.72
CA THR A 109 9.12 -1.50 20.31
C THR A 109 10.36 -0.79 19.77
N ASN A 110 10.95 0.06 20.61
CA ASN A 110 12.32 0.51 20.48
C ASN A 110 13.26 -0.70 20.46
N ILE A 111 13.20 -1.49 19.40
CA ILE A 111 14.23 -2.49 19.16
C ILE A 111 15.33 -1.73 18.42
N PRO A 112 16.48 -1.45 19.06
CA PRO A 112 17.60 -0.80 18.40
C PRO A 112 17.96 -1.60 17.14
N LEU A 113 18.33 -0.89 16.07
CA LEU A 113 18.78 -1.50 14.82
C LEU A 113 19.80 -2.64 15.06
N GLN A 114 20.65 -2.49 16.08
CA GLN A 114 21.60 -3.50 16.53
C GLN A 114 20.95 -4.82 16.99
N LYS A 115 19.77 -4.76 17.62
CA LYS A 115 19.01 -5.97 17.98
C LYS A 115 18.35 -6.65 16.78
N MET A 116 17.93 -5.87 15.79
CA MET A 116 17.39 -6.41 14.54
C MET A 116 18.49 -7.13 13.73
N ILE A 117 19.68 -6.54 13.67
CA ILE A 117 20.84 -7.14 13.01
C ILE A 117 21.28 -8.41 13.77
N ALA A 118 21.31 -8.38 15.11
CA ALA A 118 21.68 -9.53 15.92
C ALA A 118 20.65 -10.68 15.82
N ALA A 119 19.35 -10.39 15.71
CA ALA A 119 18.32 -11.39 15.47
C ALA A 119 18.46 -12.04 14.10
N HIS A 120 18.79 -11.24 13.06
CA HIS A 120 18.99 -11.76 11.70
C HIS A 120 20.26 -12.62 11.58
N LEU A 121 21.31 -12.26 12.31
CA LEU A 121 22.54 -13.07 12.36
C LEU A 121 22.38 -14.37 13.14
N LYS A 122 21.48 -14.42 14.13
CA LYS A 122 21.16 -15.65 14.84
C LYS A 122 20.38 -16.64 14.00
N ASP A 123 19.45 -16.17 13.16
CA ASP A 123 18.71 -17.03 12.23
C ASP A 123 19.60 -17.54 11.08
N ALA A 124 20.60 -16.77 10.67
CA ALA A 124 21.56 -17.18 9.64
C ALA A 124 22.67 -18.13 10.17
N GLY A 125 22.87 -18.21 11.51
CA GLY A 125 23.86 -19.06 12.15
C GLY A 125 23.30 -20.36 12.76
N GLY A 126 22.04 -20.68 12.53
CA GLY A 126 21.33 -21.77 13.21
C GLY A 126 21.39 -23.14 12.57
N ASP A 127 22.23 -23.35 11.54
CA ASP A 127 22.42 -24.65 10.90
C ASP A 127 23.90 -25.08 11.00
N GLN A 128 24.22 -25.61 12.11
CA GLN A 128 25.33 -26.59 12.22
C GLN A 128 24.96 -27.67 13.20
#